data_7d15af7055190753f04a141de7aa1d59
#
_entry.id   7d15af7055190753f04a141de7aa1d59
#
_cell.length_a   1.000
_cell.length_b   1.000
_cell.length_c   1.000
_cell.angle_alpha   90.00
_cell.angle_beta   90.00
_cell.angle_gamma   90.00
#
_symmetry.space_group_name_H-M   'P 1'
#
loop_
_entity.id
_entity.type
_entity.pdbx_description
1 polymer ?
#
loop_
_entity_poly.entity_id
_entity_poly.type
_entity_poly.pdbx_seq_one_letter_code
_entity_poly.pdbx_strand_id
1 'polypeptide(L)'
;MESQERLNLKDKKRIVIKIGSSSLTHAGTGELNLMKIEKLIRILSDLRGQGKDVVLVSSGAIAAGRQALGHHKRPDSLAEKQAFAAVGQARLMMVYQKLCAEYNQTAAQVLLTKDTMVNDASRYNAQNTFEELLNLGAIPIVNENDTVSTSEIPYVDSFGDNDRLSAIVAALIGADLLILLSDIDGLYTDDPRQNPGAEF
;
A
#
# COMPACT_ATOMS: atom_id res chain seq x y z
N MET A 1 -20.56 -9.07 22.37
CA MET A 1 -20.05 -7.86 23.05
C MET A 1 -18.92 -7.30 22.19
N GLU A 2 -19.10 -6.15 21.56
CA GLU A 2 -17.96 -5.47 20.96
C GLU A 2 -16.98 -5.08 22.08
N SER A 3 -15.69 -5.41 21.92
CA SER A 3 -14.70 -5.03 22.91
C SER A 3 -14.61 -3.50 22.98
N GLN A 4 -14.34 -2.94 24.17
CA GLN A 4 -14.17 -1.48 24.36
C GLN A 4 -13.12 -0.91 23.37
N GLU A 5 -12.13 -1.70 23.00
CA GLU A 5 -11.10 -1.34 22.02
C GLU A 5 -11.66 -1.12 20.61
N ARG A 6 -12.63 -1.94 20.15
CA ARG A 6 -13.30 -1.75 18.86
C ARG A 6 -14.16 -0.50 18.80
N LEU A 7 -14.77 -0.11 19.92
CA LEU A 7 -15.54 1.14 20.01
C LEU A 7 -14.64 2.37 19.84
N ASN A 8 -13.40 2.30 20.32
CA ASN A 8 -12.43 3.40 20.21
C ASN A 8 -11.87 3.58 18.78
N LEU A 9 -12.03 2.62 17.85
CA LEU A 9 -11.56 2.76 16.48
C LEU A 9 -12.30 3.86 15.71
N LYS A 10 -13.55 4.15 16.05
CA LYS A 10 -14.35 5.21 15.42
C LYS A 10 -13.76 6.61 15.63
N ASP A 11 -13.05 6.81 16.73
CA ASP A 11 -12.49 8.10 17.10
C ASP A 11 -11.12 8.38 16.48
N LYS A 12 -10.52 7.37 15.83
CA LYS A 12 -9.24 7.50 15.15
C LYS A 12 -9.37 8.44 13.96
N LYS A 13 -8.45 9.40 13.87
CA LYS A 13 -8.50 10.48 12.86
C LYS A 13 -7.54 10.24 11.70
N ARG A 14 -6.31 9.81 11.99
CA ARG A 14 -5.29 9.57 10.96
C ARG A 14 -5.05 8.08 10.81
N ILE A 15 -5.40 7.55 9.64
CA ILE A 15 -5.48 6.11 9.38
C ILE A 15 -4.56 5.76 8.20
N VAL A 16 -3.66 4.80 8.41
CA VAL A 16 -2.89 4.15 7.34
C VAL A 16 -3.52 2.79 7.05
N ILE A 17 -3.78 2.52 5.78
CA ILE A 17 -4.36 1.25 5.32
C ILE A 17 -3.38 0.61 4.34
N LYS A 18 -2.99 -0.64 4.59
CA LYS A 18 -2.15 -1.40 3.65
C LYS A 18 -2.98 -2.44 2.93
N ILE A 19 -2.74 -2.57 1.62
CA ILE A 19 -3.32 -3.64 0.81
C ILE A 19 -2.25 -4.38 0.00
N GLY A 20 -2.27 -5.71 0.09
CA GLY A 20 -1.35 -6.59 -0.63
C GLY A 20 -1.78 -6.84 -2.08
N SER A 21 -0.82 -7.29 -2.91
CA SER A 21 -1.07 -7.60 -4.33
C SER A 21 -2.09 -8.73 -4.50
N SER A 22 -2.08 -9.76 -3.66
CA SER A 22 -3.07 -10.85 -3.67
C SER A 22 -4.52 -10.36 -3.49
N SER A 23 -4.70 -9.32 -2.67
CA SER A 23 -6.01 -8.69 -2.47
C SER A 23 -6.44 -7.81 -3.64
N LEU A 24 -5.49 -7.24 -4.40
CA LEU A 24 -5.74 -6.35 -5.52
C LEU A 24 -5.89 -7.07 -6.86
N THR A 25 -5.54 -8.35 -6.93
CA THR A 25 -5.55 -9.11 -8.18
C THR A 25 -6.52 -10.29 -8.12
N HIS A 26 -6.87 -10.80 -9.30
CA HIS A 26 -7.56 -12.07 -9.46
C HIS A 26 -6.58 -13.23 -9.26
N ALA A 27 -6.89 -14.18 -8.40
CA ALA A 27 -6.00 -15.31 -8.08
C ALA A 27 -5.63 -16.17 -9.31
N GLY A 28 -6.55 -16.32 -10.27
CA GLY A 28 -6.33 -17.14 -11.46
C GLY A 28 -5.49 -16.47 -12.54
N THR A 29 -5.68 -15.17 -12.79
CA THR A 29 -5.03 -14.45 -13.90
C THR A 29 -3.89 -13.54 -13.44
N GLY A 30 -3.91 -13.11 -12.18
CA GLY A 30 -3.01 -12.10 -11.64
C GLY A 30 -3.30 -10.68 -12.14
N GLU A 31 -4.40 -10.48 -12.87
CA GLU A 31 -4.84 -9.16 -13.34
C GLU A 31 -5.48 -8.35 -12.21
N LEU A 32 -5.47 -7.02 -12.34
CA LEU A 32 -6.09 -6.14 -11.35
C LEU A 32 -7.60 -6.42 -11.21
N ASN A 33 -8.05 -6.61 -10.00
CA ASN A 33 -9.46 -6.77 -9.65
C ASN A 33 -10.09 -5.40 -9.40
N LEU A 34 -10.63 -4.80 -10.45
CA LEU A 34 -11.19 -3.44 -10.40
C LEU A 34 -12.36 -3.33 -9.42
N MET A 35 -13.15 -4.39 -9.22
CA MET A 35 -14.25 -4.38 -8.24
C MET A 35 -13.73 -4.25 -6.80
N LYS A 36 -12.64 -4.97 -6.47
CA LYS A 36 -12.04 -4.84 -5.14
C LYS A 36 -11.40 -3.48 -4.94
N ILE A 37 -10.73 -2.96 -5.97
CA ILE A 37 -10.10 -1.62 -5.93
C ILE A 37 -11.18 -0.55 -5.77
N GLU A 38 -12.29 -0.63 -6.52
CA GLU A 38 -13.41 0.31 -6.41
C GLU A 38 -14.02 0.28 -5.01
N LYS A 39 -14.28 -0.90 -4.47
CA LYS A 39 -14.80 -1.04 -3.11
C LYS A 39 -13.88 -0.42 -2.06
N LEU A 40 -12.57 -0.60 -2.22
CA LEU A 40 -11.57 0.02 -1.35
C LEU A 40 -11.65 1.56 -1.46
N ILE A 41 -11.59 2.11 -2.67
CA ILE A 41 -11.62 3.56 -2.90
C ILE A 41 -12.90 4.19 -2.35
N ARG A 42 -14.05 3.54 -2.51
CA ARG A 42 -15.32 4.00 -1.93
C ARG A 42 -15.23 4.12 -0.40
N ILE A 43 -14.63 3.14 0.27
CA ILE A 43 -14.43 3.17 1.72
C ILE A 43 -13.46 4.28 2.13
N LEU A 44 -12.33 4.44 1.41
CA LEU A 44 -11.37 5.51 1.68
C LEU A 44 -12.02 6.89 1.51
N SER A 45 -12.83 7.05 0.46
CA SER A 45 -13.57 8.29 0.16
C SER A 45 -14.60 8.61 1.25
N ASP A 46 -15.30 7.60 1.77
CA ASP A 46 -16.23 7.77 2.88
C ASP A 46 -15.52 8.18 4.17
N LEU A 47 -14.39 7.56 4.49
CA LEU A 47 -13.57 7.96 5.65
C LEU A 47 -13.07 9.40 5.52
N ARG A 48 -12.63 9.81 4.31
CA ARG A 48 -12.26 11.21 4.02
C ARG A 48 -13.46 12.15 4.21
N GLY A 49 -14.64 11.76 3.71
CA GLY A 49 -15.89 12.51 3.88
C GLY A 49 -16.28 12.70 5.36
N GLN A 50 -15.88 11.78 6.23
CA GLN A 50 -16.02 11.90 7.69
C GLN A 50 -14.97 12.81 8.35
N GLY A 51 -14.09 13.44 7.57
CA GLY A 51 -13.03 14.33 8.06
C GLY A 51 -11.80 13.61 8.61
N LYS A 52 -11.58 12.34 8.21
CA LYS A 52 -10.40 11.58 8.61
C LYS A 52 -9.27 11.75 7.59
N ASP A 53 -8.05 11.74 8.08
CA ASP A 53 -6.85 11.62 7.24
C ASP A 53 -6.64 10.16 6.87
N VAL A 54 -6.53 9.88 5.57
CA VAL A 54 -6.42 8.50 5.07
C VAL A 54 -5.23 8.39 4.14
N VAL A 55 -4.36 7.43 4.41
CA VAL A 55 -3.20 7.07 3.57
C VAL A 55 -3.32 5.61 3.16
N LEU A 56 -3.17 5.32 1.88
CA LEU A 56 -3.16 3.95 1.36
C LEU A 56 -1.74 3.53 1.01
N VAL A 57 -1.24 2.45 1.61
CA VAL A 57 -0.01 1.77 1.18
C VAL A 57 -0.41 0.60 0.30
N SER A 58 -0.08 0.70 -0.98
CA SER A 58 -0.56 -0.23 -2.02
C SER A 58 0.57 -1.04 -2.61
N SER A 59 0.31 -2.32 -2.81
CA SER A 59 1.10 -3.20 -3.66
C SER A 59 0.50 -3.28 -5.07
N GLY A 60 1.06 -4.15 -5.93
CA GLY A 60 0.44 -4.53 -7.20
C GLY A 60 1.02 -3.86 -8.44
N ALA A 61 2.03 -3.00 -8.31
CA ALA A 61 2.67 -2.35 -9.46
C ALA A 61 3.25 -3.38 -10.45
N ILE A 62 4.02 -4.37 -9.99
CA ILE A 62 4.59 -5.41 -10.86
C ILE A 62 3.48 -6.21 -11.58
N ALA A 63 2.39 -6.55 -10.89
CA ALA A 63 1.27 -7.26 -11.50
C ALA A 63 0.59 -6.43 -12.59
N ALA A 64 0.34 -5.15 -12.31
CA ALA A 64 -0.23 -4.20 -13.28
C ALA A 64 0.68 -4.01 -14.51
N GLY A 65 2.00 -3.96 -14.31
CA GLY A 65 2.97 -3.85 -15.40
C GLY A 65 3.02 -5.10 -16.27
N ARG A 66 3.02 -6.28 -15.66
CA ARG A 66 2.93 -7.55 -16.38
C ARG A 66 1.68 -7.60 -17.27
N GLN A 67 0.53 -7.25 -16.70
CA GLN A 67 -0.73 -7.19 -17.44
C GLN A 67 -0.65 -6.19 -18.60
N ALA A 68 -0.14 -4.98 -18.38
CA ALA A 68 -0.05 -3.94 -19.39
C ALA A 68 0.85 -4.34 -20.58
N LEU A 69 1.90 -5.14 -20.32
CA LEU A 69 2.84 -5.63 -21.32
C LEU A 69 2.47 -7.00 -21.90
N GLY A 70 1.32 -7.57 -21.52
CA GLY A 70 0.90 -8.90 -21.97
C GLY A 70 1.84 -10.04 -21.53
N HIS A 71 2.60 -9.83 -20.44
CA HIS A 71 3.59 -10.78 -19.96
C HIS A 71 2.99 -11.70 -18.88
N HIS A 72 2.81 -12.99 -19.19
CA HIS A 72 2.11 -13.92 -18.31
C HIS A 72 3.02 -14.60 -17.26
N LYS A 73 4.33 -14.63 -17.49
CA LYS A 73 5.28 -15.25 -16.56
C LYS A 73 5.65 -14.31 -15.41
N ARG A 74 6.10 -14.87 -14.30
CA ARG A 74 6.73 -14.08 -13.22
C ARG A 74 8.07 -13.56 -13.74
N PRO A 75 8.50 -12.37 -13.28
CA PRO A 75 9.80 -11.83 -13.65
C PRO A 75 10.92 -12.74 -13.12
N ASP A 76 11.87 -13.04 -13.99
CA ASP A 76 13.00 -13.93 -13.68
C ASP A 76 14.24 -13.17 -13.19
N SER A 77 14.26 -11.83 -13.36
CA SER A 77 15.38 -10.98 -12.97
C SER A 77 14.92 -9.73 -12.20
N LEU A 78 15.85 -9.10 -11.49
CA LEU A 78 15.62 -7.82 -10.84
C LEU A 78 15.26 -6.73 -11.87
N ALA A 79 15.96 -6.69 -13.00
CA ALA A 79 15.70 -5.72 -14.06
C ALA A 79 14.29 -5.85 -14.64
N GLU A 80 13.79 -7.08 -14.82
CA GLU A 80 12.39 -7.29 -15.22
C GLU A 80 11.40 -6.82 -14.16
N LYS A 81 11.66 -7.10 -12.87
CA LYS A 81 10.82 -6.60 -11.78
C LYS A 81 10.74 -5.08 -11.80
N GLN A 82 11.88 -4.42 -11.92
CA GLN A 82 11.98 -2.96 -11.99
C GLN A 82 11.25 -2.40 -13.22
N ALA A 83 11.43 -3.01 -14.38
CA ALA A 83 10.75 -2.60 -15.61
C ALA A 83 9.23 -2.77 -15.50
N PHE A 84 8.75 -3.90 -14.97
CA PHE A 84 7.32 -4.12 -14.74
C PHE A 84 6.77 -3.15 -13.70
N ALA A 85 7.52 -2.87 -12.63
CA ALA A 85 7.12 -1.88 -11.63
C ALA A 85 6.99 -0.48 -12.25
N ALA A 86 7.92 -0.07 -13.12
CA ALA A 86 7.88 1.22 -13.80
C ALA A 86 6.60 1.39 -14.64
N VAL A 87 6.27 0.42 -15.49
CA VAL A 87 5.04 0.43 -16.29
C VAL A 87 3.80 0.32 -15.41
N GLY A 88 3.86 -0.59 -14.44
CA GLY A 88 2.70 -0.92 -13.63
C GLY A 88 2.35 0.13 -12.61
N GLN A 89 3.32 0.84 -12.05
CA GLN A 89 3.05 1.92 -11.10
C GLN A 89 2.24 3.05 -11.78
N ALA A 90 2.60 3.43 -13.01
CA ALA A 90 1.84 4.40 -13.78
C ALA A 90 0.40 3.90 -14.04
N ARG A 91 0.25 2.62 -14.44
CA ARG A 91 -1.06 2.02 -14.68
C ARG A 91 -1.92 1.94 -13.43
N LEU A 92 -1.34 1.55 -12.31
CA LEU A 92 -2.01 1.45 -11.02
C LEU A 92 -2.49 2.82 -10.54
N MET A 93 -1.65 3.85 -10.67
CA MET A 93 -2.04 5.22 -10.33
C MET A 93 -3.16 5.76 -11.21
N MET A 94 -3.16 5.46 -12.51
CA MET A 94 -4.29 5.81 -13.40
C MET A 94 -5.62 5.21 -12.90
N VAL A 95 -5.60 3.95 -12.44
CA VAL A 95 -6.79 3.29 -11.88
C VAL A 95 -7.22 3.99 -10.59
N TYR A 96 -6.30 4.26 -9.67
CA TYR A 96 -6.62 4.96 -8.43
C TYR A 96 -7.16 6.36 -8.68
N GLN A 97 -6.50 7.15 -9.52
CA GLN A 97 -6.94 8.51 -9.85
C GLN A 97 -8.33 8.52 -10.48
N LYS A 98 -8.58 7.63 -11.44
CA LYS A 98 -9.90 7.51 -12.07
C LYS A 98 -11.00 7.20 -11.04
N LEU A 99 -10.77 6.18 -10.20
CA LEU A 99 -11.75 5.77 -9.20
C LEU A 99 -11.93 6.82 -8.10
N CYS A 100 -10.87 7.48 -7.64
CA CYS A 100 -10.98 8.58 -6.68
C CYS A 100 -11.79 9.76 -7.26
N ALA A 101 -11.60 10.10 -8.53
CA ALA A 101 -12.32 11.18 -9.19
C ALA A 101 -13.84 10.94 -9.23
N GLU A 102 -14.30 9.69 -9.37
CA GLU A 102 -15.73 9.34 -9.30
C GLU A 102 -16.37 9.69 -7.93
N TYR A 103 -15.56 9.79 -6.89
CA TYR A 103 -15.97 10.17 -5.53
C TYR A 103 -15.53 11.58 -5.13
N ASN A 104 -15.15 12.43 -6.10
CA ASN A 104 -14.61 13.78 -5.87
C ASN A 104 -13.41 13.79 -4.91
N GLN A 105 -12.57 12.76 -4.97
CA GLN A 105 -11.34 12.67 -4.19
C GLN A 105 -10.12 12.76 -5.10
N THR A 106 -9.02 13.30 -4.55
CA THR A 106 -7.75 13.41 -5.26
C THR A 106 -6.77 12.38 -4.71
N ALA A 107 -6.29 11.47 -5.57
CA ALA A 107 -5.20 10.57 -5.23
C ALA A 107 -3.84 11.23 -5.53
N ALA A 108 -2.90 11.14 -4.61
CA ALA A 108 -1.54 11.64 -4.77
C ALA A 108 -0.53 10.49 -4.65
N GLN A 109 0.39 10.36 -5.60
CA GLN A 109 1.43 9.33 -5.55
C GLN A 109 2.58 9.74 -4.63
N VAL A 110 2.98 8.84 -3.72
CA VAL A 110 4.20 8.96 -2.92
C VAL A 110 5.01 7.68 -3.06
N LEU A 111 6.21 7.78 -3.63
CA LEU A 111 7.14 6.66 -3.76
C LEU A 111 8.30 6.82 -2.80
N LEU A 112 8.53 5.81 -1.98
CA LEU A 112 9.57 5.80 -0.96
C LEU A 112 10.58 4.69 -1.23
N THR A 113 11.82 4.93 -0.79
CA THR A 113 12.87 3.91 -0.71
C THR A 113 13.32 3.78 0.74
N LYS A 114 14.06 2.73 1.06
CA LYS A 114 14.72 2.61 2.37
C LYS A 114 15.64 3.78 2.67
N ASP A 115 16.39 4.22 1.66
CA ASP A 115 17.32 5.36 1.81
C ASP A 115 16.58 6.64 2.20
N THR A 116 15.34 6.82 1.69
CA THR A 116 14.48 7.94 2.09
C THR A 116 14.22 7.93 3.60
N MET A 117 14.10 6.74 4.19
CA MET A 117 13.78 6.60 5.61
C MET A 117 15.01 6.66 6.53
N VAL A 118 16.18 6.31 6.02
CA VAL A 118 17.43 6.33 6.77
C VAL A 118 18.05 7.73 6.78
N ASN A 119 17.94 8.48 5.66
CA ASN A 119 18.44 9.82 5.54
C ASN A 119 17.49 10.84 6.21
N ASP A 120 17.97 11.56 7.21
CA ASP A 120 17.15 12.48 8.00
C ASP A 120 16.51 13.60 7.17
N ALA A 121 17.23 14.17 6.20
CA ALA A 121 16.69 15.22 5.34
C ALA A 121 15.60 14.68 4.42
N SER A 122 15.81 13.52 3.82
CA SER A 122 14.82 12.87 2.95
C SER A 122 13.57 12.46 3.74
N ARG A 123 13.77 11.94 4.96
CA ARG A 123 12.66 11.57 5.86
C ARG A 123 11.84 12.80 6.26
N TYR A 124 12.48 13.90 6.61
CA TYR A 124 11.83 15.16 6.93
C TYR A 124 11.02 15.71 5.75
N ASN A 125 11.59 15.69 4.53
CA ASN A 125 10.91 16.09 3.31
C ASN A 125 9.69 15.21 3.01
N ALA A 126 9.81 13.89 3.20
CA ALA A 126 8.70 12.97 3.04
C ALA A 126 7.57 13.28 4.04
N GLN A 127 7.91 13.51 5.32
CA GLN A 127 6.95 13.88 6.34
C GLN A 127 6.19 15.17 5.98
N ASN A 128 6.91 16.21 5.58
CA ASN A 128 6.30 17.48 5.16
C ASN A 128 5.36 17.28 3.95
N THR A 129 5.76 16.44 3.00
CA THR A 129 4.93 16.11 1.83
C THR A 129 3.62 15.44 2.26
N PHE A 130 3.67 14.46 3.16
CA PHE A 130 2.46 13.83 3.68
C PHE A 130 1.55 14.82 4.41
N GLU A 131 2.10 15.63 5.31
CA GLU A 131 1.32 16.63 6.05
C GLU A 131 0.62 17.59 5.09
N GLU A 132 1.32 18.10 4.09
CA GLU A 132 0.72 19.03 3.13
C GLU A 132 -0.35 18.34 2.26
N LEU A 133 -0.11 17.11 1.77
CA LEU A 133 -1.12 16.37 1.00
C LEU A 133 -2.40 16.13 1.82
N LEU A 134 -2.26 15.79 3.10
CA LEU A 134 -3.39 15.57 3.99
C LEU A 134 -4.13 16.88 4.27
N ASN A 135 -3.41 18.00 4.48
CA ASN A 135 -3.98 19.34 4.65
C ASN A 135 -4.75 19.79 3.40
N LEU A 136 -4.24 19.49 2.21
CA LEU A 136 -4.90 19.75 0.93
C LEU A 136 -6.08 18.81 0.64
N GLY A 137 -6.33 17.84 1.50
CA GLY A 137 -7.44 16.91 1.35
C GLY A 137 -7.20 15.76 0.37
N ALA A 138 -5.97 15.57 -0.10
CA ALA A 138 -5.63 14.45 -0.96
C ALA A 138 -5.54 13.12 -0.18
N ILE A 139 -5.69 11.99 -0.89
CA ILE A 139 -5.42 10.64 -0.39
C ILE A 139 -4.04 10.21 -0.91
N PRO A 140 -2.98 10.20 -0.08
CA PRO A 140 -1.69 9.68 -0.49
C PRO A 140 -1.77 8.18 -0.78
N ILE A 141 -1.32 7.78 -1.97
CA ILE A 141 -1.15 6.39 -2.39
C ILE A 141 0.35 6.11 -2.38
N VAL A 142 0.77 5.33 -1.41
CA VAL A 142 2.18 5.06 -1.12
C VAL A 142 2.58 3.71 -1.68
N ASN A 143 3.75 3.63 -2.27
CA ASN A 143 4.39 2.37 -2.64
C ASN A 143 5.92 2.50 -2.50
N GLU A 144 6.62 1.37 -2.55
CA GLU A 144 8.07 1.38 -2.73
C GLU A 144 8.41 1.88 -4.14
N ASN A 145 9.51 2.62 -4.26
CA ASN A 145 10.06 2.97 -5.57
C ASN A 145 10.90 1.80 -6.10
N ASP A 146 10.20 0.76 -6.56
CA ASP A 146 10.82 -0.47 -7.07
C ASP A 146 11.81 -0.22 -8.22
N THR A 147 11.69 0.91 -8.94
CA THR A 147 12.55 1.21 -10.10
C THR A 147 13.99 1.51 -9.72
N VAL A 148 14.22 1.96 -8.50
CA VAL A 148 15.54 2.31 -7.97
C VAL A 148 15.87 1.56 -6.68
N SER A 149 14.96 0.72 -6.20
CA SER A 149 15.17 -0.12 -5.03
C SER A 149 16.15 -1.25 -5.39
N THR A 150 17.27 -1.32 -4.65
CA THR A 150 18.26 -2.37 -4.82
C THR A 150 18.07 -3.43 -3.75
N SER A 151 17.77 -4.66 -4.16
CA SER A 151 17.71 -5.83 -3.27
C SER A 151 19.10 -6.40 -2.92
N GLU A 152 20.18 -5.71 -3.29
CA GLU A 152 21.56 -6.25 -3.27
C GLU A 152 22.37 -5.96 -2.00
N ILE A 153 21.80 -5.40 -0.95
CA ILE A 153 22.51 -5.34 0.34
C ILE A 153 22.12 -6.61 1.13
N PRO A 154 23.02 -7.62 1.21
CA PRO A 154 22.69 -8.95 1.75
C PRO A 154 22.33 -8.96 3.25
N TYR A 155 22.42 -7.84 3.94
CA TYR A 155 22.19 -7.68 5.37
C TYR A 155 21.06 -6.70 5.73
N VAL A 156 20.42 -6.11 4.74
CA VAL A 156 19.27 -5.22 4.97
C VAL A 156 18.12 -5.75 4.13
N ASP A 157 17.22 -6.49 4.77
CA ASP A 157 16.00 -6.97 4.12
C ASP A 157 15.35 -5.87 3.28
N SER A 158 15.06 -6.15 2.02
CA SER A 158 14.23 -5.27 1.21
C SER A 158 12.94 -4.96 1.97
N PHE A 159 12.28 -3.81 1.76
CA PHE A 159 10.91 -3.68 2.28
C PHE A 159 10.01 -4.81 1.77
N GLY A 160 10.54 -5.87 1.26
CA GLY A 160 9.94 -7.01 0.56
C GLY A 160 8.49 -7.32 0.89
N ASP A 161 7.99 -6.64 1.91
CA ASP A 161 6.58 -6.61 2.27
C ASP A 161 6.16 -5.16 2.57
N ASN A 162 5.13 -4.68 1.90
CA ASN A 162 4.51 -3.37 2.16
C ASN A 162 3.91 -3.26 3.57
N ASP A 163 3.86 -4.35 4.35
CA ASP A 163 3.50 -4.31 5.77
C ASP A 163 4.51 -3.47 6.55
N ARG A 164 5.81 -3.73 6.35
CA ARG A 164 6.87 -2.94 6.98
C ARG A 164 6.87 -1.49 6.51
N LEU A 165 6.70 -1.25 5.20
CA LEU A 165 6.57 0.11 4.67
C LEU A 165 5.39 0.84 5.32
N SER A 166 4.25 0.18 5.47
CA SER A 166 3.06 0.78 6.07
C SER A 166 3.25 1.14 7.56
N ALA A 167 3.97 0.31 8.31
CA ALA A 167 4.31 0.59 9.70
C ALA A 167 5.24 1.81 9.82
N ILE A 168 6.22 1.91 8.92
CA ILE A 168 7.14 3.06 8.86
C ILE A 168 6.37 4.34 8.49
N VAL A 169 5.49 4.29 7.49
CA VAL A 169 4.64 5.42 7.09
C VAL A 169 3.74 5.84 8.26
N ALA A 170 3.10 4.89 8.93
CA ALA A 170 2.25 5.17 10.08
C ALA A 170 3.01 5.89 11.20
N ALA A 171 4.22 5.44 11.51
CA ALA A 171 5.09 6.08 12.49
C ALA A 171 5.54 7.49 12.03
N LEU A 172 5.92 7.63 10.75
CA LEU A 172 6.39 8.88 10.16
C LEU A 172 5.37 10.01 10.27
N ILE A 173 4.10 9.69 10.00
CA ILE A 173 3.01 10.68 10.00
C ILE A 173 2.24 10.74 11.31
N GLY A 174 2.63 10.00 12.35
CA GLY A 174 1.92 9.93 13.62
C GLY A 174 0.49 9.42 13.49
N ALA A 175 0.29 8.33 12.75
CA ALA A 175 -1.03 7.75 12.54
C ALA A 175 -1.62 7.17 13.84
N ASP A 176 -2.92 7.34 14.03
CA ASP A 176 -3.66 6.78 15.19
C ASP A 176 -4.00 5.30 15.00
N LEU A 177 -4.02 4.83 13.73
CA LEU A 177 -4.43 3.49 13.38
C LEU A 177 -3.71 3.03 12.11
N LEU A 178 -3.19 1.80 12.15
CA LEU A 178 -2.71 1.05 11.00
C LEU A 178 -3.62 -0.16 10.78
N ILE A 179 -4.16 -0.30 9.57
CA ILE A 179 -4.99 -1.43 9.16
C ILE A 179 -4.24 -2.22 8.08
N LEU A 180 -3.96 -3.47 8.35
CA LEU A 180 -3.37 -4.41 7.40
C LEU A 180 -4.48 -5.28 6.79
N LEU A 181 -4.79 -5.04 5.50
CA LEU A 181 -5.72 -5.88 4.76
C LEU A 181 -4.96 -7.08 4.22
N SER A 182 -5.24 -8.24 4.79
CA SER A 182 -4.59 -9.52 4.48
C SER A 182 -5.60 -10.53 3.95
N ASP A 183 -5.10 -11.58 3.33
CA ASP A 183 -5.84 -12.79 2.94
C ASP A 183 -5.76 -13.88 4.03
N ILE A 184 -5.21 -13.53 5.20
CA ILE A 184 -5.17 -14.34 6.42
C ILE A 184 -6.06 -13.65 7.46
N ASP A 185 -6.84 -14.42 8.21
CA ASP A 185 -7.89 -13.94 9.11
C ASP A 185 -7.39 -13.48 10.49
N GLY A 186 -6.10 -13.58 10.75
CA GLY A 186 -5.51 -13.12 12.01
C GLY A 186 -3.99 -13.19 12.07
N LEU A 187 -3.46 -13.01 13.27
CA LEU A 187 -2.03 -13.12 13.56
C LEU A 187 -1.72 -14.57 13.98
N TYR A 188 -0.79 -15.20 13.27
CA TYR A 188 -0.34 -16.55 13.53
C TYR A 188 1.14 -16.59 13.88
N THR A 189 1.55 -17.67 14.54
CA THR A 189 2.97 -17.91 14.84
C THR A 189 3.80 -18.20 13.59
N ASP A 190 3.15 -18.61 12.47
CA ASP A 190 3.75 -18.88 11.16
C ASP A 190 2.66 -18.76 10.07
N ASP A 191 3.00 -18.88 8.77
CA ASP A 191 2.01 -18.87 7.69
C ASP A 191 1.11 -20.12 7.74
N PRO A 192 -0.20 -19.98 8.11
CA PRO A 192 -1.09 -21.13 8.27
C PRO A 192 -1.39 -21.87 6.96
N ARG A 193 -1.08 -21.28 5.80
CA ARG A 193 -1.22 -21.93 4.49
C ARG A 193 -0.07 -22.89 4.18
N GLN A 194 1.09 -22.68 4.80
CA GLN A 194 2.29 -23.48 4.62
C GLN A 194 2.56 -24.39 5.81
N ASN A 195 2.22 -23.94 7.00
CA ASN A 195 2.39 -24.67 8.25
C ASN A 195 1.03 -24.91 8.93
N PRO A 196 0.43 -26.12 8.79
CA PRO A 196 -0.83 -26.47 9.46
C PRO A 196 -0.76 -26.44 11.00
N GLY A 197 0.44 -26.38 11.57
CA GLY A 197 0.67 -26.26 13.02
C GLY A 197 0.81 -24.80 13.50
N ALA A 198 0.60 -23.82 12.63
CA ALA A 198 0.62 -22.41 13.03
C ALA A 198 -0.56 -22.12 13.98
N GLU A 199 -0.25 -21.56 15.14
CA GLU A 199 -1.24 -21.18 16.16
C GLU A 199 -1.70 -19.73 15.93
N PHE A 200 -3.02 -19.51 16.13
CA PHE A 200 -3.68 -18.20 16.04
C PHE A 200 -3.34 -17.33 17.25
#